data_8df60aa39a91e3b8888da0cd86601dc3
#
_entry.id   8df60aa39a91e3b8888da0cd86601dc3
#
_cell.length_a   1.000
_cell.length_b   1.000
_cell.length_c   1.000
_cell.angle_alpha   90.00
_cell.angle_beta   90.00
_cell.angle_gamma   90.00
#
_symmetry.space_group_name_H-M   'P 1'
#
loop_
_entity.id
_entity.type
_entity.pdbx_description
1 polymer ?
#
loop_
_entity_poly.entity_id
_entity_poly.type
_entity_poly.pdbx_seq_one_letter_code
_entity_poly.pdbx_strand_id
1 'polypeptide(L)'
;MKRLLLSIHDVTPAHAERIARLEAQIAAATGGSAAYAMLVVPDFHGRAPIRHDRAFHAWLRARADAGVEMLLHGWFHRDTTTHSGAAAWKAKHMTAGEGEFLGLARADAAARLRDGRAMLEDILGRAVPGFVAPAWLYGDGARAALADEGFAFAEDHMRVWQPQTGAVLAKGPVVSYASRSRARILSSLAWSRVATTVLAGYRTVRVALHPHDVDVPALGRESHRAIQAFLRDRSLGRYDALGAGA
;
A
#
# COMPACT_ATOMS: atom_id res chain seq x y z
N MET A 1 4.15 11.00 -20.19
CA MET A 1 3.10 11.62 -19.33
C MET A 1 3.45 11.41 -17.87
N LYS A 2 3.33 12.40 -16.98
CA LYS A 2 3.54 12.24 -15.54
C LYS A 2 2.30 11.63 -14.89
N ARG A 3 2.49 10.76 -13.89
CA ARG A 3 1.42 9.99 -13.22
C ARG A 3 1.43 10.22 -11.72
N LEU A 4 0.24 10.22 -11.12
CA LEU A 4 0.02 10.14 -9.68
C LEU A 4 -0.66 8.80 -9.37
N LEU A 5 -0.03 7.96 -8.55
CA LEU A 5 -0.63 6.73 -8.02
C LEU A 5 -1.09 7.00 -6.60
N LEU A 6 -2.33 6.63 -6.32
CA LEU A 6 -2.93 6.72 -4.98
C LEU A 6 -3.18 5.32 -4.45
N SER A 7 -2.97 5.13 -3.15
CA SER A 7 -3.30 3.86 -2.49
C SER A 7 -3.86 4.09 -1.09
N ILE A 8 -4.82 3.24 -0.70
CA ILE A 8 -5.29 3.08 0.68
C ILE A 8 -4.69 1.79 1.19
N HIS A 9 -3.91 1.88 2.25
CA HIS A 9 -3.29 0.76 2.95
C HIS A 9 -4.20 0.19 4.03
N ASP A 10 -3.82 -0.95 4.61
CA ASP A 10 -4.48 -1.58 5.76
C ASP A 10 -5.98 -1.78 5.57
N VAL A 11 -6.37 -2.20 4.35
CA VAL A 11 -7.78 -2.43 4.01
C VAL A 11 -8.25 -3.72 4.67
N THR A 12 -9.11 -3.57 5.68
CA THR A 12 -9.62 -4.63 6.55
C THR A 12 -10.99 -4.22 7.11
N PRO A 13 -11.88 -5.17 7.47
CA PRO A 13 -13.15 -4.84 8.13
C PRO A 13 -12.99 -4.00 9.40
N ALA A 14 -11.88 -4.21 10.14
CA ALA A 14 -11.58 -3.44 11.35
C ALA A 14 -11.44 -1.92 11.13
N HIS A 15 -11.18 -1.51 9.89
CA HIS A 15 -10.99 -0.10 9.52
C HIS A 15 -12.09 0.45 8.59
N ALA A 16 -13.21 -0.25 8.42
CA ALA A 16 -14.25 0.07 7.43
C ALA A 16 -14.69 1.54 7.42
N GLU A 17 -14.99 2.13 8.59
CA GLU A 17 -15.40 3.54 8.69
C GLU A 17 -14.29 4.51 8.27
N ARG A 18 -13.04 4.23 8.66
CA ARG A 18 -11.89 5.07 8.29
C ARG A 18 -11.61 4.99 6.80
N ILE A 19 -11.73 3.79 6.22
CA ILE A 19 -11.57 3.58 4.78
C ILE A 19 -12.63 4.36 4.01
N ALA A 20 -13.90 4.31 4.44
CA ALA A 20 -14.96 5.10 3.80
C ALA A 20 -14.66 6.61 3.83
N ARG A 21 -14.08 7.12 4.92
CA ARG A 21 -13.64 8.52 5.01
C ARG A 21 -12.47 8.83 4.07
N LEU A 22 -11.51 7.89 3.89
CA LEU A 22 -10.42 8.03 2.92
C LEU A 22 -10.95 8.00 1.47
N GLU A 23 -11.90 7.11 1.17
CA GLU A 23 -12.56 7.08 -0.15
C GLU A 23 -13.23 8.42 -0.45
N ALA A 24 -14.00 8.96 0.49
CA ALA A 24 -14.62 10.27 0.35
C ALA A 24 -13.59 11.40 0.13
N GLN A 25 -12.46 11.33 0.84
CA GLN A 25 -11.36 12.30 0.68
C GLN A 25 -10.70 12.18 -0.71
N ILE A 26 -10.45 10.98 -1.20
CA ILE A 26 -9.91 10.75 -2.55
C ILE A 26 -10.92 11.27 -3.58
N ALA A 27 -12.20 10.91 -3.45
CA ALA A 27 -13.24 11.36 -4.35
C ALA A 27 -13.31 12.91 -4.43
N ALA A 28 -13.27 13.58 -3.28
CA ALA A 28 -13.26 15.05 -3.22
C ALA A 28 -12.01 15.67 -3.87
N ALA A 29 -10.84 15.00 -3.78
CA ALA A 29 -9.61 15.50 -4.36
C ALA A 29 -9.49 15.22 -5.87
N THR A 30 -10.16 14.19 -6.38
CA THR A 30 -9.99 13.65 -7.74
C THR A 30 -11.22 13.78 -8.63
N GLY A 31 -12.30 14.36 -8.14
CA GLY A 31 -13.57 14.46 -8.88
C GLY A 31 -14.30 13.11 -9.00
N GLY A 32 -14.16 12.23 -8.00
CA GLY A 32 -14.87 10.95 -7.96
C GLY A 32 -14.18 9.81 -8.72
N SER A 33 -12.89 9.96 -9.08
CA SER A 33 -12.16 8.92 -9.80
C SER A 33 -11.95 7.66 -8.94
N ALA A 34 -12.13 6.49 -9.56
CA ALA A 34 -11.79 5.18 -8.99
C ALA A 34 -10.34 4.73 -9.32
N ALA A 35 -9.52 5.58 -9.92
CA ALA A 35 -8.12 5.27 -10.25
C ALA A 35 -7.23 5.38 -9.00
N TYR A 36 -7.40 4.46 -8.07
CA TYR A 36 -6.55 4.26 -6.90
C TYR A 36 -6.52 2.76 -6.54
N ALA A 37 -5.59 2.38 -5.67
CA ALA A 37 -5.46 1.00 -5.21
C ALA A 37 -5.89 0.84 -3.75
N MET A 38 -6.45 -0.31 -3.42
CA MET A 38 -6.70 -0.79 -2.07
C MET A 38 -5.77 -1.96 -1.74
N LEU A 39 -5.01 -1.84 -0.67
CA LEU A 39 -4.06 -2.83 -0.19
C LEU A 39 -4.71 -3.64 0.93
N VAL A 40 -5.16 -4.85 0.57
CA VAL A 40 -6.03 -5.68 1.42
C VAL A 40 -5.21 -6.60 2.30
N VAL A 41 -5.53 -6.64 3.59
CA VAL A 41 -4.93 -7.52 4.59
C VAL A 41 -5.89 -8.67 4.89
N PRO A 42 -5.52 -9.95 4.62
CA PRO A 42 -6.38 -11.12 4.83
C PRO A 42 -6.86 -11.34 6.27
N ASP A 43 -6.00 -11.10 7.26
CA ASP A 43 -6.35 -11.29 8.68
C ASP A 43 -5.60 -10.29 9.56
N PHE A 44 -6.08 -9.06 9.59
CA PHE A 44 -5.39 -7.97 10.29
C PHE A 44 -5.14 -8.28 11.76
N HIS A 45 -3.86 -8.40 12.13
CA HIS A 45 -3.35 -8.75 13.45
C HIS A 45 -3.83 -10.11 14.01
N GLY A 46 -4.36 -11.03 13.16
CA GLY A 46 -4.98 -12.28 13.58
C GLY A 46 -6.32 -12.10 14.31
N ARG A 47 -7.00 -10.98 14.07
CA ARG A 47 -8.23 -10.60 14.79
C ARG A 47 -9.37 -10.16 13.87
N ALA A 48 -9.09 -9.96 12.59
CA ALA A 48 -10.08 -9.51 11.62
C ALA A 48 -9.97 -10.31 10.31
N PRO A 49 -10.19 -11.64 10.35
CA PRO A 49 -10.10 -12.49 9.18
C PRO A 49 -11.23 -12.15 8.20
N ILE A 50 -10.88 -11.86 6.95
CA ILE A 50 -11.86 -11.57 5.90
C ILE A 50 -12.50 -12.83 5.33
N ARG A 51 -11.91 -14.01 5.54
CA ARG A 51 -12.31 -15.29 4.90
C ARG A 51 -13.81 -15.57 4.93
N HIS A 52 -14.49 -15.22 6.00
CA HIS A 52 -15.92 -15.50 6.19
C HIS A 52 -16.81 -14.27 6.22
N ASP A 53 -16.24 -13.09 6.00
CA ASP A 53 -16.98 -11.82 6.00
C ASP A 53 -17.59 -11.54 4.62
N ARG A 54 -18.76 -12.13 4.38
CA ARG A 54 -19.49 -11.99 3.10
C ARG A 54 -19.85 -10.54 2.76
N ALA A 55 -20.12 -9.71 3.78
CA ALA A 55 -20.42 -8.30 3.56
C ALA A 55 -19.19 -7.56 3.06
N PHE A 56 -18.03 -7.81 3.66
CA PHE A 56 -16.77 -7.25 3.21
C PHE A 56 -16.37 -7.77 1.82
N HIS A 57 -16.61 -9.06 1.50
CA HIS A 57 -16.40 -9.59 0.15
C HIS A 57 -17.24 -8.84 -0.89
N ALA A 58 -18.53 -8.63 -0.61
CA ALA A 58 -19.41 -7.90 -1.53
C ALA A 58 -18.94 -6.45 -1.70
N TRP A 59 -18.48 -5.83 -0.61
CA TRP A 59 -17.94 -4.47 -0.63
C TRP A 59 -16.65 -4.39 -1.46
N LEU A 60 -15.68 -5.31 -1.29
CA LEU A 60 -14.45 -5.36 -2.09
C LEU A 60 -14.77 -5.54 -3.59
N ARG A 61 -15.68 -6.47 -3.93
CA ARG A 61 -16.10 -6.68 -5.32
C ARG A 61 -16.68 -5.42 -5.93
N ALA A 62 -17.57 -4.73 -5.23
CA ALA A 62 -18.19 -3.50 -5.72
C ALA A 62 -17.15 -2.41 -6.03
N ARG A 63 -16.06 -2.30 -5.21
CA ARG A 63 -14.95 -1.36 -5.47
C ARG A 63 -14.11 -1.79 -6.67
N ALA A 64 -13.82 -3.09 -6.76
CA ALA A 64 -13.08 -3.63 -7.91
C ALA A 64 -13.87 -3.48 -9.22
N ASP A 65 -15.20 -3.64 -9.19
CA ASP A 65 -16.09 -3.44 -10.34
C ASP A 65 -16.18 -1.95 -10.73
N ALA A 66 -16.07 -1.04 -9.77
CA ALA A 66 -15.96 0.39 -10.01
C ALA A 66 -14.60 0.82 -10.57
N GLY A 67 -13.61 -0.08 -10.65
CA GLY A 67 -12.29 0.19 -11.22
C GLY A 67 -11.17 0.40 -10.21
N VAL A 68 -11.42 0.25 -8.90
CA VAL A 68 -10.36 0.30 -7.88
C VAL A 68 -9.46 -0.93 -8.00
N GLU A 69 -8.14 -0.73 -8.00
CA GLU A 69 -7.18 -1.84 -8.02
C GLU A 69 -7.10 -2.52 -6.66
N MET A 70 -7.08 -3.85 -6.63
CA MET A 70 -6.93 -4.62 -5.41
C MET A 70 -5.56 -5.27 -5.36
N LEU A 71 -4.79 -4.98 -4.31
CA LEU A 71 -3.45 -5.50 -4.08
C LEU A 71 -3.39 -6.25 -2.76
N LEU A 72 -2.52 -7.26 -2.67
CA LEU A 72 -2.28 -7.97 -1.42
C LEU A 72 -1.32 -7.16 -0.51
N HIS A 73 -1.63 -7.09 0.81
CA HIS A 73 -0.85 -6.34 1.80
C HIS A 73 -0.46 -7.18 3.01
N GLY A 74 0.48 -8.10 2.83
CA GLY A 74 0.82 -9.08 3.84
C GLY A 74 -0.31 -10.10 4.07
N TRP A 75 -0.26 -10.77 5.23
CA TRP A 75 -1.33 -11.64 5.72
C TRP A 75 -1.90 -11.10 7.04
N PHE A 76 -1.02 -10.84 8.03
CA PHE A 76 -1.41 -10.38 9.35
C PHE A 76 -1.14 -8.89 9.60
N HIS A 77 -0.33 -8.25 8.76
CA HIS A 77 0.19 -6.90 9.01
C HIS A 77 0.89 -6.77 10.38
N ARG A 78 1.48 -7.85 10.85
CA ARG A 78 2.15 -7.96 12.14
C ARG A 78 3.42 -8.77 12.02
N ASP A 79 4.50 -8.23 12.57
CA ASP A 79 5.75 -8.97 12.69
C ASP A 79 5.65 -10.02 13.81
N THR A 80 5.86 -11.27 13.45
CA THR A 80 5.84 -12.41 14.37
C THR A 80 7.21 -13.09 14.47
N THR A 81 8.25 -12.49 13.86
CA THR A 81 9.57 -13.07 13.78
C THR A 81 10.53 -12.44 14.81
N THR A 82 11.53 -13.19 15.23
CA THR A 82 12.62 -12.69 16.06
C THR A 82 13.72 -12.16 15.17
N HIS A 83 14.16 -10.94 15.39
CA HIS A 83 15.19 -10.30 14.59
C HIS A 83 16.50 -10.15 15.36
N SER A 84 17.63 -10.16 14.61
CA SER A 84 18.95 -9.84 15.11
C SER A 84 19.65 -8.80 14.22
N GLY A 85 20.70 -8.13 14.73
CA GLY A 85 21.49 -7.18 13.96
C GLY A 85 20.68 -6.02 13.36
N ALA A 86 20.93 -5.70 12.09
CA ALA A 86 20.27 -4.60 11.37
C ALA A 86 18.75 -4.80 11.21
N ALA A 87 18.28 -6.04 11.12
CA ALA A 87 16.86 -6.34 11.04
C ALA A 87 16.14 -6.01 12.35
N ALA A 88 16.76 -6.28 13.51
CA ALA A 88 16.21 -5.92 14.81
C ALA A 88 16.08 -4.39 14.97
N TRP A 89 17.07 -3.63 14.49
CA TRP A 89 17.02 -2.17 14.50
C TRP A 89 15.85 -1.64 13.64
N LYS A 90 15.69 -2.18 12.40
CA LYS A 90 14.60 -1.81 11.50
C LYS A 90 13.23 -2.17 12.10
N ALA A 91 13.07 -3.38 12.62
CA ALA A 91 11.85 -3.83 13.28
C ALA A 91 11.46 -2.91 14.44
N LYS A 92 12.41 -2.53 15.29
CA LYS A 92 12.16 -1.69 16.46
C LYS A 92 11.84 -0.23 16.11
N HIS A 93 12.54 0.36 15.12
CA HIS A 93 12.51 1.82 14.90
C HIS A 93 11.67 2.24 13.68
N MET A 94 11.48 1.37 12.71
CA MET A 94 10.78 1.70 11.47
C MET A 94 9.36 1.16 11.40
N THR A 95 9.07 -0.03 11.99
CA THR A 95 7.81 -0.74 11.74
C THR A 95 6.80 -0.67 12.87
N ALA A 96 7.22 -0.35 14.09
CA ALA A 96 6.38 -0.50 15.29
C ALA A 96 5.70 -1.89 15.40
N GLY A 97 6.39 -2.94 14.91
CA GLY A 97 5.89 -4.32 14.91
C GLY A 97 5.07 -4.72 13.68
N GLU A 98 5.09 -3.90 12.61
CA GLU A 98 4.33 -4.17 11.37
C GLU A 98 5.17 -4.76 10.23
N GLY A 99 6.48 -4.98 10.43
CA GLY A 99 7.39 -5.49 9.42
C GLY A 99 7.23 -6.99 9.14
N GLU A 100 6.01 -7.45 8.86
CA GLU A 100 5.67 -8.87 8.72
C GLU A 100 6.63 -9.65 7.81
N PHE A 101 7.02 -9.07 6.67
CA PHE A 101 7.86 -9.72 5.67
C PHE A 101 9.37 -9.45 5.84
N LEU A 102 9.78 -8.81 6.94
CA LEU A 102 11.19 -8.50 7.19
C LEU A 102 12.01 -9.73 7.61
N GLY A 103 11.42 -10.61 8.44
CA GLY A 103 12.13 -11.75 9.04
C GLY A 103 11.64 -13.13 8.57
N LEU A 104 10.68 -13.21 7.65
CA LEU A 104 10.14 -14.50 7.20
C LEU A 104 11.16 -15.30 6.40
N ALA A 105 11.24 -16.62 6.67
CA ALA A 105 11.89 -17.56 5.79
C ALA A 105 11.15 -17.62 4.44
N ARG A 106 11.85 -18.03 3.36
CA ARG A 106 11.29 -18.11 2.00
C ARG A 106 10.00 -18.94 1.94
N ALA A 107 9.98 -20.10 2.61
CA ALA A 107 8.81 -20.98 2.60
C ALA A 107 7.59 -20.34 3.25
N ASP A 108 7.77 -19.67 4.41
CA ASP A 108 6.68 -19.01 5.13
C ASP A 108 6.18 -17.78 4.36
N ALA A 109 7.08 -17.01 3.76
CA ALA A 109 6.73 -15.88 2.91
C ALA A 109 5.96 -16.35 1.68
N ALA A 110 6.41 -17.42 1.00
CA ALA A 110 5.74 -18.01 -0.16
C ALA A 110 4.33 -18.50 0.19
N ALA A 111 4.15 -19.17 1.32
CA ALA A 111 2.83 -19.61 1.78
C ALA A 111 1.88 -18.43 1.98
N ARG A 112 2.30 -17.38 2.71
CA ARG A 112 1.47 -16.18 2.93
C ARG A 112 1.13 -15.44 1.63
N LEU A 113 2.07 -15.33 0.72
CA LEU A 113 1.87 -14.70 -0.59
C LEU A 113 0.85 -15.47 -1.43
N ARG A 114 1.03 -16.80 -1.55
CA ARG A 114 0.16 -17.68 -2.33
C ARG A 114 -1.25 -17.73 -1.76
N ASP A 115 -1.36 -18.01 -0.46
CA ASP A 115 -2.66 -18.18 0.20
C ASP A 115 -3.43 -16.85 0.23
N GLY A 116 -2.72 -15.73 0.48
CA GLY A 116 -3.32 -14.40 0.47
C GLY A 116 -3.82 -14.00 -0.92
N ARG A 117 -3.02 -14.25 -1.96
CA ARG A 117 -3.44 -14.00 -3.34
C ARG A 117 -4.62 -14.87 -3.74
N ALA A 118 -4.54 -16.18 -3.50
CA ALA A 118 -5.62 -17.09 -3.83
C ALA A 118 -6.95 -16.71 -3.15
N MET A 119 -6.89 -16.33 -1.86
CA MET A 119 -8.06 -15.86 -1.14
C MET A 119 -8.67 -14.60 -1.77
N LEU A 120 -7.85 -13.61 -2.11
CA LEU A 120 -8.35 -12.38 -2.72
C LEU A 120 -8.89 -12.63 -4.13
N GLU A 121 -8.23 -13.46 -4.92
CA GLU A 121 -8.69 -13.83 -6.27
C GLU A 121 -10.03 -14.57 -6.22
N ASP A 122 -10.22 -15.48 -5.26
CA ASP A 122 -11.51 -16.15 -5.01
C ASP A 122 -12.61 -15.15 -4.62
N ILE A 123 -12.29 -14.23 -3.71
CA ILE A 123 -13.23 -13.18 -3.31
C ILE A 123 -13.61 -12.28 -4.48
N LEU A 124 -12.65 -11.86 -5.30
CA LEU A 124 -12.82 -10.84 -6.32
C LEU A 124 -13.29 -11.41 -7.67
N GLY A 125 -13.05 -12.71 -7.93
CA GLY A 125 -13.28 -13.33 -9.23
C GLY A 125 -12.33 -12.83 -10.34
N ARG A 126 -11.17 -12.25 -9.96
CA ARG A 126 -10.18 -11.69 -10.89
C ARG A 126 -8.79 -11.73 -10.29
N ALA A 127 -7.76 -11.61 -11.15
CA ALA A 127 -6.36 -11.63 -10.73
C ALA A 127 -6.01 -10.48 -9.78
N VAL A 128 -5.12 -10.77 -8.82
CA VAL A 128 -4.49 -9.80 -7.91
C VAL A 128 -3.03 -9.63 -8.32
N PRO A 129 -2.71 -8.60 -9.12
CA PRO A 129 -1.43 -8.50 -9.82
C PRO A 129 -0.27 -8.02 -8.94
N GLY A 130 -0.56 -7.35 -7.83
CA GLY A 130 0.46 -6.65 -7.05
C GLY A 130 0.51 -7.02 -5.59
N PHE A 131 1.70 -6.88 -5.02
CA PHE A 131 1.99 -7.08 -3.61
C PHE A 131 2.77 -5.90 -3.03
N VAL A 132 2.35 -5.45 -1.85
CA VAL A 132 3.09 -4.48 -1.05
C VAL A 132 3.27 -5.03 0.36
N ALA A 133 4.52 -5.18 0.80
CA ALA A 133 4.77 -5.65 2.16
C ALA A 133 4.36 -4.60 3.19
N PRO A 134 3.80 -5.00 4.34
CA PRO A 134 3.61 -4.11 5.47
C PRO A 134 4.88 -3.33 5.81
N ALA A 135 4.73 -2.05 6.13
CA ALA A 135 5.82 -1.09 6.32
C ALA A 135 6.81 -0.99 5.13
N TRP A 136 6.48 -1.51 3.94
CA TRP A 136 7.35 -1.61 2.74
C TRP A 136 8.67 -2.35 2.96
N LEU A 137 8.74 -3.22 3.97
CA LEU A 137 9.96 -3.92 4.34
C LEU A 137 9.96 -5.38 3.88
N TYR A 138 11.04 -5.75 3.20
CA TYR A 138 11.27 -7.06 2.65
C TYR A 138 12.60 -7.61 3.15
N GLY A 139 12.60 -8.77 3.78
CA GLY A 139 13.79 -9.59 4.00
C GLY A 139 14.17 -10.39 2.76
N ASP A 140 15.33 -11.06 2.81
CA ASP A 140 15.84 -11.86 1.67
C ASP A 140 14.90 -13.03 1.34
N GLY A 141 14.36 -13.70 2.35
CA GLY A 141 13.38 -14.78 2.16
C GLY A 141 12.10 -14.30 1.46
N ALA A 142 11.59 -13.14 1.86
CA ALA A 142 10.42 -12.53 1.24
C ALA A 142 10.68 -12.10 -0.21
N ARG A 143 11.86 -11.54 -0.51
CA ARG A 143 12.24 -11.17 -1.89
C ARG A 143 12.34 -12.37 -2.80
N ALA A 144 12.97 -13.47 -2.32
CA ALA A 144 13.08 -14.71 -3.05
C ALA A 144 11.70 -15.33 -3.32
N ALA A 145 10.85 -15.43 -2.29
CA ALA A 145 9.49 -15.94 -2.43
C ALA A 145 8.67 -15.12 -3.44
N LEU A 146 8.76 -13.80 -3.37
CA LEU A 146 8.01 -12.90 -4.25
C LEU A 146 8.39 -13.08 -5.73
N ALA A 147 9.66 -13.38 -6.03
CA ALA A 147 10.11 -13.67 -7.38
C ALA A 147 9.50 -14.98 -7.92
N ASP A 148 9.28 -15.97 -7.04
CA ASP A 148 8.70 -17.27 -7.42
C ASP A 148 7.17 -17.21 -7.61
N GLU A 149 6.48 -16.41 -6.79
CA GLU A 149 5.02 -16.40 -6.73
C GLU A 149 4.35 -15.62 -7.87
N GLY A 150 5.10 -15.03 -8.80
CA GLY A 150 4.57 -14.52 -10.07
C GLY A 150 3.72 -13.24 -9.97
N PHE A 151 3.90 -12.40 -8.96
CA PHE A 151 3.28 -11.07 -8.93
C PHE A 151 3.83 -10.20 -10.06
N ALA A 152 2.97 -9.48 -10.75
CA ALA A 152 3.38 -8.59 -11.84
C ALA A 152 4.21 -7.41 -11.32
N PHE A 153 3.95 -6.96 -10.11
CA PHE A 153 4.73 -5.90 -9.47
C PHE A 153 4.70 -5.99 -7.94
N ALA A 154 5.70 -5.38 -7.33
CA ALA A 154 5.77 -5.09 -5.90
C ALA A 154 6.23 -3.65 -5.67
N GLU A 155 6.01 -3.14 -4.45
CA GLU A 155 6.34 -1.78 -4.09
C GLU A 155 7.14 -1.73 -2.78
N ASP A 156 8.21 -0.93 -2.75
CA ASP A 156 8.89 -0.48 -1.54
C ASP A 156 8.88 1.06 -1.42
N HIS A 157 9.52 1.62 -0.39
CA HIS A 157 9.54 3.08 -0.18
C HIS A 157 10.04 3.87 -1.39
N MET A 158 10.92 3.30 -2.23
CA MET A 158 11.64 4.03 -3.26
C MET A 158 11.25 3.65 -4.69
N ARG A 159 10.53 2.55 -4.87
CA ARG A 159 10.22 2.04 -6.21
C ARG A 159 9.01 1.11 -6.26
N VAL A 160 8.47 0.98 -7.46
CA VAL A 160 7.66 -0.17 -7.89
C VAL A 160 8.52 -0.98 -8.86
N TRP A 161 8.57 -2.30 -8.69
CA TRP A 161 9.41 -3.17 -9.52
C TRP A 161 8.71 -4.48 -9.87
N GLN A 162 9.19 -5.13 -10.92
CA GLN A 162 8.78 -6.48 -11.30
C GLN A 162 9.64 -7.49 -10.53
N PRO A 163 9.05 -8.34 -9.67
CA PRO A 163 9.84 -9.21 -8.78
C PRO A 163 10.73 -10.22 -9.50
N GLN A 164 10.26 -10.79 -10.63
CA GLN A 164 10.97 -11.83 -11.39
C GLN A 164 12.23 -11.34 -12.06
N THR A 165 12.21 -10.09 -12.57
CA THR A 165 13.32 -9.53 -13.36
C THR A 165 14.11 -8.46 -12.62
N GLY A 166 13.55 -7.93 -11.53
CA GLY A 166 14.07 -6.75 -10.85
C GLY A 166 13.88 -5.44 -11.61
N ALA A 167 13.20 -5.45 -12.76
CA ALA A 167 12.95 -4.25 -13.57
C ALA A 167 12.16 -3.21 -12.78
N VAL A 168 12.63 -1.98 -12.77
CA VAL A 168 12.00 -0.87 -12.06
C VAL A 168 10.95 -0.21 -12.94
N LEU A 169 9.69 -0.30 -12.53
CA LEU A 169 8.54 0.25 -13.22
C LEU A 169 8.27 1.72 -12.86
N ALA A 170 8.56 2.10 -11.62
CA ALA A 170 8.50 3.48 -11.15
C ALA A 170 9.56 3.75 -10.07
N LYS A 171 10.17 4.93 -10.09
CA LYS A 171 11.18 5.39 -9.13
C LYS A 171 10.68 6.59 -8.35
N GLY A 172 11.14 6.73 -7.12
CA GLY A 172 10.90 7.86 -6.24
C GLY A 172 10.28 7.45 -4.92
N PRO A 173 10.48 8.24 -3.87
CA PRO A 173 9.92 7.95 -2.56
C PRO A 173 8.39 8.02 -2.58
N VAL A 174 7.75 7.17 -1.79
CA VAL A 174 6.32 7.28 -1.52
C VAL A 174 6.08 8.41 -0.53
N VAL A 175 5.06 9.21 -0.77
CA VAL A 175 4.54 10.18 0.20
C VAL A 175 3.54 9.46 1.08
N SER A 176 3.86 9.32 2.35
CA SER A 176 3.05 8.64 3.34
C SER A 176 2.96 9.46 4.61
N TYR A 177 1.98 9.18 5.43
CA TYR A 177 1.71 9.90 6.66
C TYR A 177 1.84 8.97 7.87
N ALA A 178 2.20 9.53 9.02
CA ALA A 178 2.32 8.80 10.26
C ALA A 178 1.57 9.53 11.37
N SER A 179 0.53 8.90 11.90
CA SER A 179 -0.39 9.47 12.90
C SER A 179 -0.04 9.15 14.36
N ARG A 180 0.97 8.29 14.61
CA ARG A 180 1.22 7.68 15.93
C ARG A 180 1.84 8.58 16.99
N SER A 181 2.46 9.69 16.63
CA SER A 181 3.04 10.66 17.59
C SER A 181 3.07 12.06 17.00
N ARG A 182 3.07 13.08 17.89
CA ARG A 182 3.16 14.49 17.47
C ARG A 182 4.38 14.76 16.58
N ALA A 183 5.54 14.22 16.92
CA ALA A 183 6.76 14.38 16.13
C ALA A 183 6.61 13.77 14.72
N ARG A 184 6.04 12.57 14.62
CA ARG A 184 5.78 11.91 13.33
C ARG A 184 4.72 12.65 12.51
N ILE A 185 3.67 13.17 13.13
CA ILE A 185 2.68 14.02 12.46
C ILE A 185 3.36 15.25 11.87
N LEU A 186 4.14 15.98 12.67
CA LEU A 186 4.84 17.19 12.20
C LEU A 186 5.84 16.90 11.07
N SER A 187 6.61 15.80 11.18
CA SER A 187 7.55 15.41 10.12
C SER A 187 6.82 15.00 8.83
N SER A 188 5.66 14.32 8.92
CA SER A 188 4.83 13.98 7.77
C SER A 188 4.27 15.22 7.09
N LEU A 189 3.77 16.19 7.85
CA LEU A 189 3.28 17.46 7.32
C LEU A 189 4.38 18.24 6.62
N ALA A 190 5.56 18.35 7.23
CA ALA A 190 6.71 19.02 6.64
C ALA A 190 7.17 18.33 5.36
N TRP A 191 7.33 17.00 5.39
CA TRP A 191 7.72 16.21 4.22
C TRP A 191 6.70 16.35 3.08
N SER A 192 5.42 16.21 3.36
CA SER A 192 4.38 16.30 2.33
C SER A 192 4.40 17.65 1.59
N ARG A 193 4.64 18.75 2.30
CA ARG A 193 4.79 20.08 1.70
C ARG A 193 6.02 20.18 0.79
N VAL A 194 7.15 19.70 1.26
CA VAL A 194 8.41 19.70 0.50
C VAL A 194 8.32 18.73 -0.68
N ALA A 195 7.66 17.60 -0.52
CA ALA A 195 7.51 16.57 -1.54
C ALA A 195 6.86 17.10 -2.82
N THR A 196 5.91 18.02 -2.74
CA THR A 196 5.27 18.61 -3.93
C THR A 196 6.26 19.37 -4.83
N THR A 197 7.34 19.89 -4.28
CA THR A 197 8.43 20.55 -5.02
C THR A 197 9.52 19.57 -5.41
N VAL A 198 10.02 18.79 -4.44
CA VAL A 198 11.15 17.86 -4.65
C VAL A 198 10.79 16.76 -5.65
N LEU A 199 9.53 16.28 -5.63
CA LEU A 199 9.07 15.23 -6.55
C LEU A 199 8.53 15.76 -7.87
N ALA A 200 8.60 17.05 -8.13
CA ALA A 200 8.12 17.66 -9.38
C ALA A 200 8.78 17.06 -10.62
N GLY A 201 10.07 16.70 -10.55
CA GLY A 201 10.81 16.07 -11.64
C GLY A 201 10.52 14.58 -11.87
N TYR A 202 9.90 13.89 -10.93
CA TYR A 202 9.63 12.45 -11.06
C TYR A 202 8.48 12.18 -12.04
N ARG A 203 8.65 11.16 -12.88
CA ARG A 203 7.61 10.73 -13.83
C ARG A 203 6.39 10.15 -13.13
N THR A 204 6.60 9.43 -12.04
CA THR A 204 5.54 8.85 -11.21
C THR A 204 5.74 9.28 -9.76
N VAL A 205 4.68 9.82 -9.15
CA VAL A 205 4.60 10.10 -7.72
C VAL A 205 3.58 9.15 -7.11
N ARG A 206 3.86 8.67 -5.90
CA ARG A 206 3.00 7.76 -5.16
C ARG A 206 2.58 8.40 -3.85
N VAL A 207 1.29 8.35 -3.53
CA VAL A 207 0.73 8.83 -2.26
C VAL A 207 -0.04 7.68 -1.60
N ALA A 208 0.40 7.29 -0.43
CA ALA A 208 -0.17 6.23 0.38
C ALA A 208 -0.92 6.82 1.58
N LEU A 209 -2.17 6.44 1.74
CA LEU A 209 -3.05 6.86 2.83
C LEU A 209 -3.32 5.65 3.75
N HIS A 210 -3.32 5.90 5.06
CA HIS A 210 -3.62 4.85 6.04
C HIS A 210 -4.89 5.21 6.83
N PRO A 211 -5.66 4.21 7.30
CA PRO A 211 -6.93 4.45 7.99
C PRO A 211 -6.84 5.43 9.15
N HIS A 212 -5.76 5.40 9.93
CA HIS A 212 -5.58 6.30 11.06
C HIS A 212 -5.23 7.76 10.69
N ASP A 213 -4.91 8.04 9.44
CA ASP A 213 -4.59 9.42 8.99
C ASP A 213 -5.83 10.32 9.09
N VAL A 214 -7.03 9.78 8.88
CA VAL A 214 -8.29 10.53 8.97
C VAL A 214 -8.68 10.91 10.40
N ASP A 215 -8.08 10.27 11.41
CA ASP A 215 -8.32 10.62 12.81
C ASP A 215 -7.54 11.89 13.22
N VAL A 216 -6.59 12.32 12.38
CA VAL A 216 -5.80 13.54 12.56
C VAL A 216 -6.18 14.58 11.49
N PRO A 217 -7.04 15.57 11.82
CA PRO A 217 -7.56 16.52 10.81
C PRO A 217 -6.48 17.26 10.01
N ALA A 218 -5.30 17.49 10.62
CA ALA A 218 -4.19 18.13 9.94
C ALA A 218 -3.61 17.25 8.81
N LEU A 219 -3.50 15.93 9.03
CA LEU A 219 -3.05 14.98 8.01
C LEU A 219 -4.07 14.86 6.88
N GLY A 220 -5.36 14.77 7.22
CA GLY A 220 -6.44 14.72 6.22
C GLY A 220 -6.44 15.94 5.29
N ARG A 221 -6.33 17.16 5.85
CA ARG A 221 -6.21 18.38 5.04
C ARG A 221 -4.95 18.40 4.18
N GLU A 222 -3.82 18.01 4.75
CA GLU A 222 -2.54 18.03 4.05
C GLU A 222 -2.48 17.00 2.92
N SER A 223 -2.98 15.78 3.12
CA SER A 223 -3.02 14.75 2.08
C SER A 223 -3.95 15.15 0.93
N HIS A 224 -5.11 15.74 1.23
CA HIS A 224 -5.99 16.30 0.21
C HIS A 224 -5.27 17.40 -0.60
N ARG A 225 -4.62 18.37 0.08
CA ARG A 225 -3.84 19.44 -0.56
C ARG A 225 -2.72 18.86 -1.46
N ALA A 226 -1.98 17.86 -0.96
CA ALA A 226 -0.89 17.26 -1.70
C ALA A 226 -1.37 16.53 -2.96
N ILE A 227 -2.47 15.76 -2.87
CA ILE A 227 -3.09 15.09 -4.02
C ILE A 227 -3.46 16.15 -5.08
N GLN A 228 -4.17 17.20 -4.70
CA GLN A 228 -4.54 18.28 -5.63
C GLN A 228 -3.32 18.98 -6.22
N ALA A 229 -2.26 19.20 -5.42
CA ALA A 229 -1.04 19.82 -5.90
C ALA A 229 -0.33 18.96 -6.96
N PHE A 230 -0.27 17.64 -6.76
CA PHE A 230 0.30 16.72 -7.74
C PHE A 230 -0.55 16.59 -9.00
N LEU A 231 -1.88 16.69 -8.89
CA LEU A 231 -2.78 16.62 -10.05
C LEU A 231 -2.70 17.83 -10.98
N ARG A 232 -2.03 18.93 -10.59
CA ARG A 232 -1.84 20.09 -11.48
C ARG A 232 -1.03 19.78 -12.73
N ASP A 233 -0.10 18.82 -12.65
CA ASP A 233 0.80 18.46 -13.76
C ASP A 233 0.87 16.95 -14.02
N ARG A 234 0.01 16.16 -13.36
CA ARG A 234 -0.07 14.69 -13.46
C ARG A 234 -1.51 14.25 -13.68
N SER A 235 -1.66 13.17 -14.45
CA SER A 235 -2.90 12.41 -14.48
C SER A 235 -2.88 11.32 -13.40
N LEU A 236 -4.06 10.94 -12.92
CA LEU A 236 -4.19 9.71 -12.12
C LEU A 236 -3.71 8.53 -12.96
N GLY A 237 -2.93 7.68 -12.33
CA GLY A 237 -2.41 6.45 -12.91
C GLY A 237 -2.91 5.23 -12.16
N ARG A 238 -2.63 4.07 -12.76
CA ARG A 238 -2.90 2.75 -12.19
C ARG A 238 -1.58 2.00 -12.09
N TYR A 239 -1.48 1.11 -11.10
CA TYR A 239 -0.28 0.28 -10.93
C TYR A 239 -0.13 -0.75 -12.07
N ASP A 240 -1.25 -1.36 -12.51
CA ASP A 240 -1.27 -2.31 -13.62
C ASP A 240 -0.82 -1.70 -14.96
N ALA A 241 -0.97 -0.40 -15.12
CA ALA A 241 -0.54 0.33 -16.32
C ALA A 241 0.96 0.74 -16.31
N LEU A 242 1.72 0.43 -15.25
CA LEU A 242 3.14 0.82 -15.18
C LEU A 242 4.02 0.03 -16.15
N GLY A 243 3.69 -1.24 -16.42
CA GLY A 243 4.44 -2.11 -17.33
C GLY A 243 4.09 -1.95 -18.81
N ALA A 244 2.98 -1.31 -19.15
CA ALA A 244 2.47 -1.23 -20.52
C ALA A 244 3.11 -0.12 -21.39
N GLY A 245 4.19 0.51 -20.93
CA GLY A 245 4.82 1.64 -21.65
C GLY A 245 6.34 1.71 -21.49
N ALA A 246 7.01 0.58 -21.30
CA ALA A 246 8.48 0.47 -21.33
C ALA A 246 8.96 0.00 -22.69
#